data_f8e489a9ede11a1f7d2eba59fb4c14bf
#
_entry.id   f8e489a9ede11a1f7d2eba59fb4c14bf
#
_cell.length_a   1.000
_cell.length_b   1.000
_cell.length_c   1.000
_cell.angle_alpha   90.00
_cell.angle_beta   90.00
_cell.angle_gamma   90.00
#
_symmetry.space_group_name_H-M   'P 1'
#
loop_
_entity.id
_entity.type
_entity.pdbx_description
1 polymer ?
#
loop_
_entity_poly.entity_id
_entity_poly.type
_entity_poly.pdbx_seq_one_letter_code
_entity_poly.pdbx_strand_id
1 'polypeptide(L)'
;MVEKHNVARQMSRRGFVAGSSAAMAMGLIGRMARGEVGKAAGTKLAIDGGEKAVSLSPGSGKRWGDRELKQLQEMLEQNTLFYWGGPQTALFKQRFQEICPLKYVQTCSSGTAALHIAVASAGIGLGDEVITSPITDIGTVIGIIYQQ
;
A
#
# COMPACT_ATOMS: atom_id res chain seq x y z
N MET A 1 -19.44 26.22 17.20
CA MET A 1 -20.50 25.85 16.25
C MET A 1 -19.79 25.50 14.96
N VAL A 2 -19.44 24.22 14.76
CA VAL A 2 -18.69 23.73 13.59
C VAL A 2 -19.72 23.18 12.62
N GLU A 3 -19.85 23.84 11.50
CA GLU A 3 -20.75 23.49 10.41
C GLU A 3 -20.27 22.19 9.78
N LYS A 4 -21.03 21.12 9.93
CA LYS A 4 -20.78 19.82 9.29
C LYS A 4 -21.02 20.00 7.80
N HIS A 5 -19.95 20.15 7.01
CA HIS A 5 -20.03 19.96 5.57
C HIS A 5 -20.39 18.50 5.26
N ASN A 6 -21.67 18.32 5.00
CA ASN A 6 -22.25 17.06 4.54
C ASN A 6 -21.90 16.87 3.06
N VAL A 7 -20.77 16.26 2.76
CA VAL A 7 -20.35 15.84 1.41
C VAL A 7 -20.18 14.33 1.39
N ALA A 8 -21.23 13.63 1.75
CA ALA A 8 -21.35 12.22 1.44
C ALA A 8 -22.66 12.01 0.69
N ARG A 9 -22.60 12.15 -0.64
CA ARG A 9 -23.62 11.60 -1.51
C ARG A 9 -23.52 10.09 -1.35
N GLN A 10 -24.37 9.50 -0.53
CA GLN A 10 -24.44 8.06 -0.30
C GLN A 10 -24.68 7.38 -1.64
N MET A 11 -23.62 6.82 -2.19
CA MET A 11 -23.69 6.03 -3.41
C MET A 11 -24.18 4.63 -3.00
N SER A 12 -25.30 4.18 -3.53
CA SER A 12 -25.80 2.84 -3.24
C SER A 12 -24.82 1.76 -3.70
N ARG A 13 -24.78 0.61 -3.03
CA ARG A 13 -23.95 -0.55 -3.45
C ARG A 13 -24.12 -0.88 -4.94
N ARG A 14 -25.36 -0.85 -5.45
CA ARG A 14 -25.65 -1.09 -6.87
C ARG A 14 -25.06 0.01 -7.76
N GLY A 15 -25.09 1.26 -7.34
CA GLY A 15 -24.50 2.38 -8.08
C GLY A 15 -22.98 2.31 -8.13
N PHE A 16 -22.34 1.88 -7.03
CA PHE A 16 -20.89 1.68 -7.00
C PHE A 16 -20.45 0.52 -7.90
N VAL A 17 -21.09 -0.65 -7.80
CA VAL A 17 -20.77 -1.81 -8.62
C VAL A 17 -21.04 -1.54 -10.10
N ALA A 18 -22.13 -0.87 -10.44
CA ALA A 18 -22.41 -0.50 -11.82
C ALA A 18 -21.42 0.53 -12.37
N GLY A 19 -21.03 1.51 -11.56
CA GLY A 19 -20.04 2.54 -11.94
C GLY A 19 -18.64 1.97 -12.13
N SER A 20 -18.19 1.10 -11.23
CA SER A 20 -16.88 0.44 -11.34
C SER A 20 -16.79 -0.54 -12.49
N SER A 21 -17.88 -1.30 -12.77
CA SER A 21 -17.94 -2.21 -13.91
C SER A 21 -17.90 -1.46 -15.25
N ALA A 22 -18.58 -0.31 -15.35
CA ALA A 22 -18.55 0.52 -16.56
C ALA A 22 -17.18 1.17 -16.79
N ALA A 23 -16.51 1.62 -15.72
CA ALA A 23 -15.17 2.20 -15.81
C ALA A 23 -14.11 1.15 -16.21
N MET A 24 -14.21 -0.09 -15.70
CA MET A 24 -13.34 -1.19 -16.12
C MET A 24 -13.63 -1.61 -17.57
N ALA A 25 -14.88 -1.67 -17.99
CA ALA A 25 -15.22 -2.04 -19.36
C ALA A 25 -14.70 -1.01 -20.38
N MET A 26 -14.77 0.28 -20.10
CA MET A 26 -14.25 1.31 -21.01
C MET A 26 -12.71 1.42 -21.01
N GLY A 27 -12.03 1.09 -19.90
CA GLY A 27 -10.56 1.15 -19.82
C GLY A 27 -9.85 -0.08 -20.39
N LEU A 28 -10.46 -1.26 -20.36
CA LEU A 28 -9.83 -2.50 -20.81
C LEU A 28 -10.12 -2.87 -22.28
N ILE A 29 -11.17 -2.35 -22.88
CA ILE A 29 -11.51 -2.67 -24.28
C ILE A 29 -10.58 -1.93 -25.26
N GLY A 30 -9.86 -0.91 -24.81
CA GLY A 30 -9.01 -0.10 -25.67
C GLY A 30 -7.64 -0.70 -26.01
N ARG A 31 -7.18 -1.77 -25.39
CA ARG A 31 -5.79 -2.28 -25.61
C ARG A 31 -5.54 -3.73 -25.22
N MET A 32 -6.48 -4.62 -25.43
CA MET A 32 -6.09 -6.00 -25.67
C MET A 32 -5.69 -6.08 -27.16
N ALA A 33 -4.42 -5.73 -27.42
CA ALA A 33 -3.77 -6.31 -28.59
C ALA A 33 -4.08 -7.82 -28.49
N ARG A 34 -4.76 -8.36 -29.49
CA ARG A 34 -4.83 -9.81 -29.74
C ARG A 34 -3.37 -10.27 -29.91
N GLY A 35 -2.71 -10.52 -28.80
CA GLY A 35 -1.62 -11.45 -28.79
C GLY A 35 -2.31 -12.77 -29.13
N GLU A 36 -2.11 -13.26 -30.35
CA GLU A 36 -2.36 -14.66 -30.65
C GLU A 36 -1.65 -15.43 -29.55
N VAL A 37 -2.41 -16.05 -28.66
CA VAL A 37 -1.90 -17.11 -27.82
C VAL A 37 -1.59 -18.22 -28.80
N GLY A 38 -0.39 -18.14 -29.39
CA GLY A 38 0.15 -19.23 -30.17
C GLY A 38 0.04 -20.44 -29.27
N LYS A 39 -0.67 -21.46 -29.72
CA LYS A 39 -0.63 -22.78 -29.12
C LYS A 39 0.83 -23.19 -29.09
N ALA A 40 1.50 -22.89 -27.99
CA ALA A 40 2.81 -23.47 -27.71
C ALA A 40 2.58 -24.96 -27.53
N ALA A 41 2.80 -25.68 -28.61
CA ALA A 41 2.69 -27.13 -28.62
C ALA A 41 3.71 -27.65 -27.59
N GLY A 42 3.22 -28.21 -26.49
CA GLY A 42 3.94 -29.19 -25.72
C GLY A 42 5.08 -28.72 -24.84
N THR A 43 5.16 -27.45 -24.43
CA THR A 43 6.16 -27.05 -23.40
C THR A 43 5.71 -27.55 -22.04
N LYS A 44 6.48 -28.47 -21.48
CA LYS A 44 6.29 -29.01 -20.15
C LYS A 44 6.38 -27.88 -19.12
N LEU A 45 5.41 -27.80 -18.18
CA LEU A 45 5.45 -26.79 -17.14
C LEU A 45 6.69 -26.93 -16.27
N ALA A 46 7.20 -25.82 -15.75
CA ALA A 46 8.40 -25.85 -14.89
C ALA A 46 8.21 -26.72 -13.65
N ILE A 47 7.00 -26.79 -13.09
CA ILE A 47 6.66 -27.66 -11.96
C ILE A 47 6.77 -29.15 -12.34
N ASP A 48 6.56 -29.48 -13.61
CA ASP A 48 6.67 -30.85 -14.14
C ASP A 48 8.08 -31.12 -14.72
N GLY A 49 9.05 -30.25 -14.46
CA GLY A 49 10.42 -30.35 -14.92
C GLY A 49 10.68 -29.69 -16.28
N GLY A 50 9.83 -28.79 -16.72
CA GLY A 50 10.08 -27.91 -17.86
C GLY A 50 11.00 -26.74 -17.54
N GLU A 51 11.37 -25.94 -18.53
CA GLU A 51 12.18 -24.74 -18.35
C GLU A 51 11.44 -23.67 -17.56
N LYS A 52 12.12 -23.03 -16.61
CA LYS A 52 11.54 -21.92 -15.84
C LYS A 52 11.41 -20.68 -16.71
N ALA A 53 10.22 -20.12 -16.82
CA ALA A 53 9.97 -18.87 -17.53
C ALA A 53 10.74 -17.67 -16.91
N VAL A 54 11.05 -17.74 -15.61
CA VAL A 54 11.88 -16.76 -14.90
C VAL A 54 13.09 -17.48 -14.34
N SER A 55 14.23 -17.24 -14.94
CA SER A 55 15.54 -17.77 -14.53
C SER A 55 16.29 -16.83 -13.57
N LEU A 56 15.83 -15.57 -13.46
CA LEU A 56 16.44 -14.60 -12.55
C LEU A 56 16.13 -14.98 -11.10
N SER A 57 17.14 -15.41 -10.37
CA SER A 57 17.06 -15.41 -8.90
C SER A 57 17.21 -13.97 -8.43
N PRO A 58 16.31 -13.45 -7.60
CA PRO A 58 16.55 -12.16 -6.96
C PRO A 58 17.88 -12.29 -6.23
N GLY A 59 18.89 -11.56 -6.71
CA GLY A 59 20.20 -11.57 -6.08
C GLY A 59 20.05 -11.23 -4.61
N SER A 60 20.70 -11.97 -3.74
CA SER A 60 20.87 -11.65 -2.33
C SER A 60 21.82 -10.45 -2.19
N GLY A 61 21.51 -9.35 -2.88
CA GLY A 61 22.29 -8.12 -2.79
C GLY A 61 22.39 -7.68 -1.34
N LYS A 62 23.57 -7.26 -0.93
CA LYS A 62 23.80 -6.69 0.40
C LYS A 62 22.84 -5.50 0.59
N ARG A 63 21.87 -5.65 1.48
CA ARG A 63 20.82 -4.61 1.73
C ARG A 63 21.37 -3.40 2.47
N TRP A 64 22.41 -3.60 3.25
CA TRP A 64 22.97 -2.63 4.18
C TRP A 64 24.43 -2.39 3.82
N GLY A 65 24.88 -1.15 3.85
CA GLY A 65 26.23 -0.74 3.50
C GLY A 65 26.80 0.28 4.47
N ASP A 66 27.85 0.94 4.04
CA ASP A 66 28.59 1.91 4.86
C ASP A 66 27.75 3.15 5.20
N ARG A 67 26.78 3.50 4.34
CA ARG A 67 25.86 4.61 4.60
C ARG A 67 24.97 4.34 5.80
N GLU A 68 24.39 3.15 5.87
CA GLU A 68 23.52 2.72 6.97
C GLU A 68 24.33 2.56 8.25
N LEU A 69 25.54 2.00 8.15
CA LEU A 69 26.44 1.87 9.29
C LEU A 69 26.78 3.23 9.88
N LYS A 70 27.14 4.20 9.05
CA LYS A 70 27.43 5.57 9.49
C LYS A 70 26.22 6.22 10.16
N GLN A 71 25.02 6.05 9.58
CA GLN A 71 23.80 6.60 10.15
C GLN A 71 23.47 6.00 11.52
N LEU A 72 23.70 4.70 11.71
CA LEU A 72 23.52 4.04 12.99
C LEU A 72 24.53 4.54 14.03
N GLN A 73 25.78 4.77 13.65
CA GLN A 73 26.78 5.35 14.52
C GLN A 73 26.39 6.77 14.97
N GLU A 74 26.01 7.63 14.04
CA GLU A 74 25.51 8.97 14.35
C GLU A 74 24.30 8.95 15.30
N MET A 75 23.40 7.98 15.12
CA MET A 75 22.24 7.81 15.98
C MET A 75 22.64 7.40 17.41
N LEU A 76 23.64 6.54 17.57
CA LEU A 76 24.17 6.16 18.89
C LEU A 76 24.86 7.32 19.60
N GLU A 77 25.57 8.17 18.86
CA GLU A 77 26.25 9.37 19.40
C GLU A 77 25.25 10.42 19.91
N GLN A 78 24.03 10.45 19.40
CA GLN A 78 22.96 11.33 19.88
C GLN A 78 22.49 11.01 21.31
N ASN A 79 22.90 9.91 21.88
CA ASN A 79 22.56 9.44 23.23
C ASN A 79 21.04 9.37 23.51
N THR A 80 20.23 9.24 22.47
CA THR A 80 18.79 9.06 22.58
C THR A 80 18.25 8.26 21.38
N LEU A 81 17.39 7.30 21.67
CA LEU A 81 16.63 6.55 20.66
C LEU A 81 15.16 6.99 20.62
N PHE A 82 14.84 8.10 21.27
CA PHE A 82 13.49 8.62 21.31
C PHE A 82 13.05 9.09 19.92
N TYR A 83 12.19 8.30 19.28
CA TYR A 83 11.78 8.54 17.89
C TYR A 83 10.83 9.73 17.73
N TRP A 84 9.99 10.02 18.72
CA TRP A 84 8.98 11.09 18.68
C TRP A 84 9.66 12.46 18.82
N GLY A 85 9.76 13.16 17.71
CA GLY A 85 10.46 14.46 17.69
C GLY A 85 11.98 14.36 17.57
N GLY A 86 12.54 13.15 17.43
CA GLY A 86 13.98 12.97 17.20
C GLY A 86 14.41 13.43 15.80
N PRO A 87 15.72 13.78 15.62
CA PRO A 87 16.22 14.35 14.36
C PRO A 87 16.06 13.39 13.18
N GLN A 88 16.15 12.09 13.40
CA GLN A 88 15.98 11.08 12.35
C GLN A 88 14.52 11.02 11.86
N THR A 89 13.55 11.12 12.76
CA THR A 89 12.14 11.17 12.42
C THR A 89 11.80 12.45 11.66
N ALA A 90 12.36 13.59 12.06
CA ALA A 90 12.19 14.86 11.36
C ALA A 90 12.75 14.78 9.92
N LEU A 91 13.97 14.25 9.77
CA LEU A 91 14.62 14.05 8.48
C LEU A 91 13.83 13.09 7.59
N PHE A 92 13.31 12.00 8.13
CA PHE A 92 12.47 11.06 7.40
C PHE A 92 11.21 11.75 6.86
N LYS A 93 10.51 12.49 7.72
CA LYS A 93 9.28 13.21 7.32
C LYS A 93 9.55 14.22 6.22
N GLN A 94 10.63 14.98 6.32
CA GLN A 94 11.07 15.93 5.31
C GLN A 94 11.31 15.23 3.96
N ARG A 95 12.15 14.20 3.93
CA ARG A 95 12.47 13.45 2.70
C ARG A 95 11.26 12.77 2.10
N PHE A 96 10.36 12.28 2.94
CA PHE A 96 9.12 11.68 2.47
C PHE A 96 8.22 12.72 1.77
N GLN A 97 8.15 13.95 2.30
CA GLN A 97 7.38 15.03 1.68
C GLN A 97 7.97 15.50 0.34
N GLU A 98 9.28 15.37 0.13
CA GLU A 98 9.92 15.66 -1.16
C GLU A 98 9.47 14.69 -2.26
N ILE A 99 9.22 13.42 -1.91
CA ILE A 99 8.81 12.36 -2.84
C ILE A 99 7.29 12.32 -2.98
N CYS A 100 6.58 12.47 -1.86
CA CYS A 100 5.14 12.43 -1.76
C CYS A 100 4.64 13.80 -1.27
N PRO A 101 4.21 14.70 -2.17
CA PRO A 101 3.92 16.10 -1.86
C PRO A 101 2.61 16.25 -1.08
N LEU A 102 2.53 15.62 0.07
CA LEU A 102 1.43 15.75 1.03
C LEU A 102 1.75 16.84 2.04
N LYS A 103 0.76 17.68 2.34
CA LYS A 103 0.92 18.80 3.27
C LYS A 103 1.30 18.35 4.68
N TYR A 104 0.77 17.21 5.11
CA TYR A 104 0.98 16.66 6.44
C TYR A 104 1.49 15.23 6.35
N VAL A 105 2.57 14.95 7.06
CA VAL A 105 3.16 13.61 7.18
C VAL A 105 3.38 13.31 8.65
N GLN A 106 2.90 12.17 9.10
CA GLN A 106 3.12 11.67 10.44
C GLN A 106 3.58 10.22 10.39
N THR A 107 4.53 9.89 11.23
CA THR A 107 5.02 8.52 11.38
C THR A 107 4.17 7.75 12.39
N CYS A 108 4.07 6.46 12.20
CA CYS A 108 3.43 5.53 13.11
C CYS A 108 4.27 4.25 13.24
N SER A 109 3.86 3.33 14.11
CA SER A 109 4.65 2.15 14.46
C SER A 109 4.74 1.09 13.37
N SER A 110 3.80 1.05 12.45
CA SER A 110 3.74 0.02 11.40
C SER A 110 2.78 0.40 10.27
N GLY A 111 2.84 -0.32 9.14
CA GLY A 111 1.87 -0.19 8.06
C GLY A 111 0.44 -0.52 8.50
N THR A 112 0.27 -1.52 9.37
CA THR A 112 -1.02 -1.86 9.99
C THR A 112 -1.58 -0.68 10.79
N ALA A 113 -0.74 -0.02 11.61
CA ALA A 113 -1.14 1.18 12.36
C ALA A 113 -1.50 2.34 11.41
N ALA A 114 -0.78 2.51 10.30
CA ALA A 114 -1.09 3.52 9.31
C ALA A 114 -2.47 3.32 8.67
N LEU A 115 -2.80 2.08 8.31
CA LEU A 115 -4.12 1.74 7.76
C LEU A 115 -5.23 1.95 8.79
N HIS A 116 -5.01 1.56 10.05
CA HIS A 116 -5.97 1.79 11.12
C HIS A 116 -6.22 3.31 11.34
N ILE A 117 -5.17 4.11 11.38
CA ILE A 117 -5.28 5.57 11.49
C ILE A 117 -6.04 6.14 10.29
N ALA A 118 -5.78 5.66 9.09
CA ALA A 118 -6.47 6.11 7.88
C ALA A 118 -7.98 5.81 7.94
N VAL A 119 -8.36 4.60 8.35
CA VAL A 119 -9.77 4.20 8.53
C VAL A 119 -10.45 5.07 9.57
N ALA A 120 -9.82 5.24 10.74
CA ALA A 120 -10.33 6.09 11.81
C ALA A 120 -10.48 7.57 11.38
N SER A 121 -9.48 8.08 10.65
CA SER A 121 -9.49 9.46 10.14
C SER A 121 -10.58 9.71 9.09
N ALA A 122 -10.99 8.67 8.38
CA ALA A 122 -12.12 8.72 7.46
C ALA A 122 -13.49 8.76 8.18
N GLY A 123 -13.50 8.64 9.51
CA GLY A 123 -14.72 8.64 10.31
C GLY A 123 -15.55 7.37 10.20
N ILE A 124 -14.91 6.28 9.79
CA ILE A 124 -15.54 4.96 9.67
C ILE A 124 -15.76 4.39 11.05
N GLY A 125 -16.96 3.88 11.31
CA GLY A 125 -17.37 3.33 12.59
C GLY A 125 -18.45 2.27 12.45
N LEU A 126 -19.09 1.96 13.57
CA LEU A 126 -20.11 0.91 13.66
C LEU A 126 -21.23 1.11 12.64
N GLY A 127 -21.47 0.11 11.82
CA GLY A 127 -22.51 0.12 10.76
C GLY A 127 -22.04 0.59 9.40
N ASP A 128 -20.80 1.08 9.28
CA ASP A 128 -20.22 1.45 8.01
C ASP A 128 -19.65 0.23 7.25
N GLU A 129 -19.56 0.35 5.96
CA GLU A 129 -19.05 -0.70 5.07
C GLU A 129 -17.77 -0.27 4.38
N VAL A 130 -16.76 -1.13 4.46
CA VAL A 130 -15.46 -0.91 3.82
C VAL A 130 -15.18 -2.01 2.81
N ILE A 131 -14.81 -1.62 1.59
CA ILE A 131 -14.41 -2.56 0.53
C ILE A 131 -12.89 -2.68 0.55
N THR A 132 -12.42 -3.91 0.61
CA THR A 132 -10.98 -4.22 0.59
C THR A 132 -10.68 -5.42 -0.31
N SER A 133 -9.40 -5.71 -0.56
CA SER A 133 -8.98 -6.87 -1.33
C SER A 133 -9.21 -8.16 -0.53
N PRO A 134 -9.74 -9.23 -1.15
CA PRO A 134 -9.88 -10.53 -0.50
C PRO A 134 -8.53 -11.27 -0.32
N ILE A 135 -7.51 -10.90 -1.10
CA ILE A 135 -6.16 -11.49 -1.04
C ILE A 135 -5.22 -10.43 -0.50
N THR A 136 -5.03 -10.43 0.83
CA THR A 136 -4.19 -9.46 1.53
C THR A 136 -3.79 -9.99 2.90
N ASP A 137 -2.83 -9.34 3.55
CA ASP A 137 -2.47 -9.59 4.94
C ASP A 137 -3.59 -9.10 5.88
N ILE A 138 -3.74 -9.77 7.02
CA ILE A 138 -4.74 -9.41 8.05
C ILE A 138 -4.54 -7.96 8.53
N GLY A 139 -3.32 -7.45 8.51
CA GLY A 139 -3.01 -6.07 8.86
C GLY A 139 -3.75 -5.03 8.02
N THR A 140 -4.18 -5.39 6.81
CA THR A 140 -5.01 -4.51 5.97
C THR A 140 -6.45 -4.41 6.47
N VAL A 141 -6.96 -5.47 7.09
CA VAL A 141 -8.38 -5.59 7.47
C VAL A 141 -8.59 -5.28 8.95
N ILE A 142 -7.59 -5.57 9.80
CA ILE A 142 -7.75 -5.48 11.25
C ILE A 142 -8.12 -4.07 11.73
N GLY A 143 -7.61 -3.03 11.07
CA GLY A 143 -7.96 -1.65 11.37
C GLY A 143 -9.45 -1.33 11.14
N ILE A 144 -10.07 -1.99 10.17
CA ILE A 144 -11.51 -1.88 9.89
C ILE A 144 -12.29 -2.54 11.00
N ILE A 145 -11.88 -3.76 11.39
CA ILE A 145 -12.54 -4.54 12.44
C ILE A 145 -12.50 -3.80 13.79
N TYR A 146 -11.40 -3.12 14.11
CA TYR A 146 -11.25 -2.38 15.37
C TYR A 146 -12.04 -1.07 15.44
N GLN A 147 -12.62 -0.61 14.33
CA GLN A 147 -13.51 0.57 14.33
C GLN A 147 -15.00 0.22 14.59
N GLN A 148 -15.30 -1.05 14.72
CA GLN A 148 -16.66 -1.56 14.98
C GLN A 148 -16.99 -1.61 16.46
#